data_322fede1a65e23e49e62b05aae7b13ba
#
_entry.id   322fede1a65e23e49e62b05aae7b13ba
#
_cell.length_a   1.000
_cell.length_b   1.000
_cell.length_c   1.000
_cell.angle_alpha   90.00
_cell.angle_beta   90.00
_cell.angle_gamma   90.00
#
_symmetry.space_group_name_H-M   'P 1'
#
loop_
_entity.id
_entity.type
_entity.pdbx_description
1 polymer ?
#
loop_
_entity_poly.entity_id
_entity_poly.type
_entity_poly.pdbx_seq_one_letter_code
_entity_poly.pdbx_strand_id
1 'polypeptide(L)'
;MINIYEVLETNKMIEKENLDVRTITLGISLLDCIDSNLDRLNENIYTKIKTVAKDLVATGEAIEKEFGIPIVNKRISVTPMALVGGSACKTSEDFVTLAKTMDRAAKEVGVNLIGGYSALVSKGMTKADELLIRSIPQALHETERVCSSVNLGSTKTGINMDAVRLMGTIIKETAEISKDNDSADCMKLVVFCNAPDDNPFMAGAFHGVTEADAIINVGVSGPGVVKTALESVRGESFEVLCETIKKTAFKVTRVGQLVAQEASKRMDVPFGIVDLSLAPTPAIGDSVADILCEIGLEYAGAPGTTAALALLNDQVKKGGVMASSYVGGLSGAFIPVSEDQGMIDAVQAGALTIEKLEAMTCVCSVGLDMIAIPGDTKDTTISGIIADECAIGMVNQKTTAVRIIPAIGKTVGDKVEFGGLFGYAPIMPVNQFSCDAFVNRKGRIPAPIHSFKN
;
A
#
# COMPACT_ATOMS: atom_id res chain seq x y z
N MET A 1 -8.27 9.40 -35.91
CA MET A 1 -7.98 10.86 -35.97
C MET A 1 -7.74 11.28 -34.52
N ILE A 2 -6.57 11.80 -34.19
CA ILE A 2 -6.25 12.25 -32.82
C ILE A 2 -7.10 13.50 -32.54
N ASN A 3 -7.88 13.47 -31.48
CA ASN A 3 -8.67 14.62 -31.06
C ASN A 3 -7.77 15.59 -30.30
N ILE A 4 -7.50 16.75 -30.84
CA ILE A 4 -6.61 17.76 -30.23
C ILE A 4 -7.07 18.18 -28.82
N TYR A 5 -8.37 18.19 -28.57
CA TYR A 5 -8.92 18.54 -27.26
C TYR A 5 -8.58 17.48 -26.19
N GLU A 6 -8.57 16.19 -26.54
CA GLU A 6 -8.17 15.10 -25.63
C GLU A 6 -6.68 15.16 -25.31
N VAL A 7 -5.83 15.53 -26.29
CA VAL A 7 -4.40 15.73 -26.07
C VAL A 7 -4.16 16.91 -25.12
N LEU A 8 -4.83 18.04 -25.35
CA LEU A 8 -4.71 19.22 -24.50
C LEU A 8 -5.23 18.95 -23.08
N GLU A 9 -6.31 18.19 -22.95
CA GLU A 9 -6.84 17.78 -21.64
C GLU A 9 -5.84 16.88 -20.89
N THR A 10 -5.25 15.89 -21.55
CA THR A 10 -4.23 15.01 -20.94
C THR A 10 -3.00 15.82 -20.50
N ASN A 11 -2.51 16.73 -21.34
CA ASN A 11 -1.41 17.61 -20.97
C ASN A 11 -1.74 18.46 -19.72
N LYS A 12 -2.96 19.01 -19.66
CA LYS A 12 -3.41 19.76 -18.49
C LYS A 12 -3.45 18.90 -17.22
N MET A 13 -3.94 17.67 -17.32
CA MET A 13 -3.96 16.72 -16.19
C MET A 13 -2.55 16.45 -15.67
N ILE A 14 -1.56 16.30 -16.56
CA ILE A 14 -0.16 16.05 -16.19
C ILE A 14 0.49 17.30 -15.61
N GLU A 15 0.43 18.45 -16.32
CA GLU A 15 1.20 19.66 -15.97
C GLU A 15 0.61 20.43 -14.78
N LYS A 16 -0.71 20.37 -14.55
CA LYS A 16 -1.42 21.24 -13.60
C LYS A 16 -2.20 20.50 -12.53
N GLU A 17 -2.53 19.22 -12.74
CA GLU A 17 -3.46 18.47 -11.91
C GLU A 17 -2.80 17.23 -11.27
N ASN A 18 -1.47 17.14 -11.33
CA ASN A 18 -0.65 16.10 -10.72
C ASN A 18 -1.00 14.65 -11.15
N LEU A 19 -1.43 14.46 -12.42
CA LEU A 19 -1.60 13.11 -12.95
C LEU A 19 -0.23 12.44 -13.08
N ASP A 20 -0.06 11.28 -12.45
CA ASP A 20 1.14 10.47 -12.59
C ASP A 20 0.83 8.98 -12.78
N VAL A 21 1.78 8.28 -13.38
CA VAL A 21 1.91 6.84 -13.22
C VAL A 21 2.78 6.63 -11.98
N ARG A 22 2.14 6.31 -10.88
CA ARG A 22 2.81 6.18 -9.58
C ARG A 22 3.87 5.11 -9.60
N THR A 23 3.63 4.01 -10.32
CA THR A 23 4.59 2.93 -10.40
C THR A 23 4.37 2.04 -11.62
N ILE A 24 5.49 1.57 -12.21
CA ILE A 24 5.53 0.31 -12.96
C ILE A 24 6.16 -0.71 -12.03
N THR A 25 5.42 -1.79 -11.72
CA THR A 25 5.86 -2.86 -10.84
C THR A 25 5.98 -4.16 -11.60
N LEU A 26 7.19 -4.74 -11.60
CA LEU A 26 7.47 -6.05 -12.17
C LEU A 26 7.30 -7.12 -11.08
N GLY A 27 6.27 -7.94 -11.20
CA GLY A 27 6.10 -9.15 -10.40
C GLY A 27 7.02 -10.26 -10.92
N ILE A 28 7.73 -10.95 -10.04
CA ILE A 28 8.66 -12.03 -10.38
C ILE A 28 8.42 -13.22 -9.46
N SER A 29 8.09 -14.38 -10.03
CA SER A 29 8.05 -15.63 -9.28
C SER A 29 9.47 -16.10 -8.94
N LEU A 30 9.70 -16.43 -7.68
CA LEU A 30 10.96 -17.00 -7.19
C LEU A 30 10.82 -18.50 -6.82
N LEU A 31 9.74 -19.14 -7.24
CA LEU A 31 9.51 -20.55 -6.90
C LEU A 31 10.55 -21.50 -7.48
N ASP A 32 11.07 -21.20 -8.65
CA ASP A 32 12.14 -21.96 -9.31
C ASP A 32 13.54 -21.67 -8.73
N CYS A 33 13.66 -20.66 -7.86
CA CYS A 33 14.91 -20.35 -7.15
C CYS A 33 15.13 -21.22 -5.91
N ILE A 34 14.08 -21.93 -5.43
CA ILE A 34 14.10 -22.65 -4.16
C ILE A 34 15.21 -23.70 -4.13
N ASP A 35 16.05 -23.63 -3.10
CA ASP A 35 17.12 -24.59 -2.82
C ASP A 35 17.21 -24.83 -1.31
N SER A 36 17.67 -26.00 -0.89
CA SER A 36 17.90 -26.31 0.52
C SER A 36 19.23 -25.76 1.06
N ASN A 37 20.14 -25.35 0.17
CA ASN A 37 21.38 -24.68 0.50
C ASN A 37 21.19 -23.17 0.43
N LEU A 38 21.46 -22.46 1.53
CA LEU A 38 21.21 -21.03 1.67
C LEU A 38 22.02 -20.19 0.66
N ASP A 39 23.29 -20.56 0.39
CA ASP A 39 24.14 -19.80 -0.53
C ASP A 39 23.62 -19.92 -1.96
N ARG A 40 23.23 -21.14 -2.38
CA ARG A 40 22.62 -21.33 -3.69
C ARG A 40 21.27 -20.63 -3.83
N LEU A 41 20.46 -20.67 -2.79
CA LEU A 41 19.20 -19.93 -2.78
C LEU A 41 19.43 -18.42 -2.98
N ASN A 42 20.37 -17.83 -2.25
CA ASN A 42 20.74 -16.42 -2.40
C ASN A 42 21.21 -16.10 -3.83
N GLU A 43 22.06 -16.93 -4.41
CA GLU A 43 22.57 -16.72 -5.77
C GLU A 43 21.47 -16.87 -6.82
N ASN A 44 20.58 -17.86 -6.68
CA ASN A 44 19.43 -18.06 -7.58
C ASN A 44 18.52 -16.83 -7.56
N ILE A 45 18.16 -16.34 -6.37
CA ILE A 45 17.30 -15.14 -6.19
C ILE A 45 17.96 -13.93 -6.85
N TYR A 46 19.22 -13.68 -6.54
CA TYR A 46 19.96 -12.54 -7.10
C TYR A 46 20.00 -12.59 -8.63
N THR A 47 20.38 -13.74 -9.17
CA THR A 47 20.53 -13.93 -10.62
C THR A 47 19.19 -13.78 -11.34
N LYS A 48 18.10 -14.35 -10.80
CA LYS A 48 16.78 -14.24 -11.41
C LYS A 48 16.28 -12.79 -11.41
N ILE A 49 16.32 -12.10 -10.29
CA ILE A 49 15.89 -10.70 -10.21
C ILE A 49 16.69 -9.84 -11.19
N LYS A 50 18.01 -9.94 -11.16
CA LYS A 50 18.90 -9.21 -12.06
C LYS A 50 18.58 -9.46 -13.53
N THR A 51 18.36 -10.73 -13.92
CA THR A 51 18.12 -11.10 -15.31
C THR A 51 16.75 -10.61 -15.80
N VAL A 52 15.69 -10.82 -15.00
CA VAL A 52 14.30 -10.51 -15.40
C VAL A 52 14.04 -9.01 -15.35
N ALA A 53 14.61 -8.29 -14.38
CA ALA A 53 14.37 -6.86 -14.19
C ALA A 53 15.38 -5.92 -14.86
N LYS A 54 16.37 -6.44 -15.58
CA LYS A 54 17.51 -5.64 -16.15
C LYS A 54 17.08 -4.42 -16.95
N ASP A 55 15.96 -4.51 -17.67
CA ASP A 55 15.50 -3.47 -18.59
C ASP A 55 14.34 -2.62 -18.01
N LEU A 56 13.88 -2.90 -16.78
CA LEU A 56 12.69 -2.27 -16.20
C LEU A 56 12.83 -0.75 -16.07
N VAL A 57 13.94 -0.29 -15.51
CA VAL A 57 14.18 1.15 -15.26
C VAL A 57 14.32 1.89 -16.58
N ALA A 58 15.16 1.40 -17.48
CA ALA A 58 15.36 2.00 -18.80
C ALA A 58 14.06 2.05 -19.63
N THR A 59 13.25 0.99 -19.54
CA THR A 59 11.92 0.94 -20.19
C THR A 59 10.99 2.01 -19.63
N GLY A 60 10.92 2.14 -18.31
CA GLY A 60 10.09 3.17 -17.67
C GLY A 60 10.52 4.59 -18.06
N GLU A 61 11.81 4.89 -18.04
CA GLU A 61 12.35 6.19 -18.42
C GLU A 61 12.12 6.50 -19.92
N ALA A 62 12.24 5.50 -20.79
CA ALA A 62 11.96 5.65 -22.21
C ALA A 62 10.49 5.95 -22.48
N ILE A 63 9.55 5.29 -21.79
CA ILE A 63 8.11 5.53 -21.89
C ILE A 63 7.78 6.94 -21.38
N GLU A 64 8.31 7.32 -20.22
CA GLU A 64 8.13 8.66 -19.65
C GLU A 64 8.57 9.75 -20.62
N LYS A 65 9.75 9.59 -21.20
CA LYS A 65 10.29 10.55 -22.18
C LYS A 65 9.47 10.63 -23.47
N GLU A 66 8.96 9.49 -23.94
CA GLU A 66 8.20 9.41 -25.21
C GLU A 66 6.79 9.95 -25.08
N PHE A 67 6.09 9.63 -23.98
CA PHE A 67 4.71 10.00 -23.77
C PHE A 67 4.53 11.29 -22.97
N GLY A 68 5.59 11.79 -22.33
CA GLY A 68 5.49 12.95 -21.42
C GLY A 68 4.70 12.67 -20.15
N ILE A 69 4.46 11.40 -19.80
CA ILE A 69 3.71 11.00 -18.62
C ILE A 69 4.73 10.65 -17.51
N PRO A 70 4.72 11.35 -16.36
CA PRO A 70 5.63 11.04 -15.26
C PRO A 70 5.44 9.60 -14.75
N ILE A 71 6.54 8.85 -14.61
CA ILE A 71 6.56 7.50 -14.02
C ILE A 71 7.43 7.55 -12.79
N VAL A 72 6.79 7.79 -11.64
CA VAL A 72 7.46 8.18 -10.39
C VAL A 72 8.34 7.07 -9.83
N ASN A 73 7.86 5.82 -9.84
CA ASN A 73 8.60 4.67 -9.34
C ASN A 73 8.68 3.52 -10.34
N LYS A 74 9.78 2.81 -10.30
CA LYS A 74 9.97 1.49 -10.91
C LYS A 74 10.24 0.52 -9.75
N ARG A 75 9.40 -0.51 -9.60
CA ARG A 75 9.40 -1.42 -8.43
C ARG A 75 9.44 -2.87 -8.86
N ILE A 76 9.84 -3.72 -7.93
CA ILE A 76 9.74 -5.18 -8.07
C ILE A 76 8.87 -5.70 -6.92
N SER A 77 8.04 -6.71 -7.20
CA SER A 77 7.41 -7.56 -6.20
C SER A 77 7.80 -9.01 -6.46
N VAL A 78 8.12 -9.76 -5.41
CA VAL A 78 8.52 -11.15 -5.55
C VAL A 78 7.60 -12.08 -4.75
N THR A 79 7.65 -13.38 -5.04
CA THR A 79 6.97 -14.41 -4.27
C THR A 79 7.25 -14.23 -2.77
N PRO A 80 6.25 -14.39 -1.88
CA PRO A 80 6.45 -14.25 -0.44
C PRO A 80 7.65 -15.04 0.06
N MET A 81 8.63 -14.33 0.61
CA MET A 81 9.95 -14.88 0.93
C MET A 81 9.90 -15.98 2.00
N ALA A 82 8.87 -16.01 2.87
CA ALA A 82 8.66 -17.10 3.81
C ALA A 82 8.48 -18.45 3.12
N LEU A 83 7.84 -18.46 1.93
CA LEU A 83 7.66 -19.68 1.12
C LEU A 83 8.98 -20.09 0.45
N VAL A 84 9.69 -19.12 -0.12
CA VAL A 84 10.93 -19.35 -0.87
C VAL A 84 12.07 -19.79 0.07
N GLY A 85 12.20 -19.13 1.22
CA GLY A 85 13.26 -19.41 2.20
C GLY A 85 13.02 -20.64 3.09
N GLY A 86 11.79 -21.19 3.09
CA GLY A 86 11.37 -22.19 4.09
C GLY A 86 12.19 -23.48 4.12
N SER A 87 12.82 -23.87 3.03
CA SER A 87 13.68 -25.07 2.94
C SER A 87 15.11 -24.83 3.43
N ALA A 88 15.66 -23.63 3.22
CA ALA A 88 17.06 -23.28 3.51
C ALA A 88 17.23 -22.61 4.87
N CYS A 89 16.34 -21.66 5.24
CA CYS A 89 16.49 -20.84 6.43
C CYS A 89 16.15 -21.64 7.71
N LYS A 90 17.04 -21.60 8.69
CA LYS A 90 16.89 -22.27 9.99
C LYS A 90 16.79 -21.27 11.15
N THR A 91 17.22 -20.04 10.94
CA THR A 91 17.24 -18.93 11.89
C THR A 91 16.65 -17.67 11.26
N SER A 92 16.35 -16.66 12.09
CA SER A 92 15.95 -15.34 11.60
C SER A 92 17.08 -14.63 10.85
N GLU A 93 18.33 -14.83 11.24
CA GLU A 93 19.50 -14.34 10.53
C GLU A 93 19.59 -14.83 9.09
N ASP A 94 19.25 -16.10 8.84
CA ASP A 94 19.23 -16.63 7.47
C ASP A 94 18.26 -15.84 6.58
N PHE A 95 17.08 -15.47 7.13
CA PHE A 95 16.13 -14.61 6.40
C PHE A 95 16.66 -13.19 6.18
N VAL A 96 17.43 -12.62 7.13
CA VAL A 96 18.07 -11.31 6.92
C VAL A 96 19.05 -11.37 5.74
N THR A 97 19.75 -12.49 5.52
CA THR A 97 20.64 -12.64 4.35
C THR A 97 19.86 -12.62 3.04
N LEU A 98 18.64 -13.20 3.01
CA LEU A 98 17.75 -13.12 1.85
C LEU A 98 17.29 -11.68 1.59
N ALA A 99 16.94 -10.91 2.64
CA ALA A 99 16.60 -9.49 2.50
C ALA A 99 17.77 -8.69 1.90
N LYS A 100 18.99 -8.91 2.39
CA LYS A 100 20.22 -8.28 1.83
C LYS A 100 20.44 -8.65 0.36
N THR A 101 20.15 -9.88 -0.01
CA THR A 101 20.25 -10.34 -1.40
C THR A 101 19.22 -9.63 -2.28
N MET A 102 17.98 -9.48 -1.81
CA MET A 102 16.93 -8.70 -2.50
C MET A 102 17.37 -7.24 -2.66
N ASP A 103 17.88 -6.62 -1.61
CA ASP A 103 18.34 -5.22 -1.63
C ASP A 103 19.48 -5.00 -2.60
N ARG A 104 20.48 -5.91 -2.60
CA ARG A 104 21.60 -5.91 -3.55
C ARG A 104 21.11 -6.01 -4.99
N ALA A 105 20.20 -6.93 -5.28
CA ALA A 105 19.62 -7.09 -6.61
C ALA A 105 18.82 -5.84 -7.04
N ALA A 106 17.99 -5.29 -6.14
CA ALA A 106 17.23 -4.07 -6.38
C ALA A 106 18.12 -2.85 -6.65
N LYS A 107 19.23 -2.72 -5.92
CA LYS A 107 20.24 -1.66 -6.17
C LYS A 107 20.90 -1.82 -7.52
N GLU A 108 21.27 -3.06 -7.91
CA GLU A 108 21.93 -3.32 -9.20
C GLU A 108 21.03 -2.99 -10.39
N VAL A 109 19.75 -3.36 -10.34
CA VAL A 109 18.79 -3.03 -11.43
C VAL A 109 18.24 -1.61 -11.34
N GLY A 110 18.53 -0.88 -10.28
CA GLY A 110 18.19 0.54 -10.13
C GLY A 110 16.75 0.83 -9.72
N VAL A 111 15.96 -0.17 -9.28
CA VAL A 111 14.56 0.06 -8.88
C VAL A 111 14.45 0.79 -7.55
N ASN A 112 13.36 1.50 -7.32
CA ASN A 112 13.14 2.30 -6.11
C ASN A 112 12.88 1.42 -4.88
N LEU A 113 12.03 0.38 -5.03
CA LEU A 113 11.63 -0.52 -3.95
C LEU A 113 11.51 -1.96 -4.47
N ILE A 114 11.68 -2.92 -3.57
CA ILE A 114 11.40 -4.33 -3.79
C ILE A 114 10.55 -4.88 -2.64
N GLY A 115 9.34 -5.36 -2.96
CA GLY A 115 8.43 -6.02 -2.04
C GLY A 115 8.51 -7.53 -2.13
N GLY A 116 7.81 -8.23 -1.21
CA GLY A 116 7.78 -9.69 -1.15
C GLY A 116 8.62 -10.28 -0.01
N TYR A 117 9.25 -9.45 0.82
CA TYR A 117 9.78 -9.93 2.11
C TYR A 117 8.60 -10.17 3.07
N SER A 118 7.80 -11.18 2.74
CA SER A 118 6.42 -11.32 3.23
C SER A 118 6.12 -12.72 3.76
N ALA A 119 5.12 -12.79 4.69
CA ALA A 119 4.55 -14.02 5.20
C ALA A 119 3.02 -14.01 5.09
N LEU A 120 2.42 -15.14 4.68
CA LEU A 120 0.97 -15.30 4.51
C LEU A 120 0.44 -16.23 5.62
N VAL A 121 0.01 -15.67 6.74
CA VAL A 121 -0.30 -16.40 7.98
C VAL A 121 -1.76 -16.30 8.42
N SER A 122 -2.67 -15.97 7.49
CA SER A 122 -4.09 -15.76 7.81
C SER A 122 -4.78 -16.97 8.42
N LYS A 123 -4.34 -18.18 8.10
CA LYS A 123 -4.91 -19.43 8.63
C LYS A 123 -4.04 -20.11 9.69
N GLY A 124 -2.76 -20.00 9.57
CA GLY A 124 -1.78 -20.59 10.46
C GLY A 124 -0.40 -20.07 10.11
N MET A 125 0.55 -20.29 10.99
CA MET A 125 1.92 -19.83 10.88
C MET A 125 2.85 -21.05 10.92
N THR A 126 3.67 -21.21 9.88
CA THR A 126 4.73 -22.20 9.84
C THR A 126 5.96 -21.70 10.62
N LYS A 127 6.93 -22.58 10.86
CA LYS A 127 8.20 -22.15 11.47
C LYS A 127 8.94 -21.14 10.59
N ALA A 128 8.89 -21.30 9.28
CA ALA A 128 9.52 -20.37 8.33
C ALA A 128 8.86 -18.99 8.38
N ASP A 129 7.52 -18.93 8.44
CA ASP A 129 6.79 -17.68 8.60
C ASP A 129 7.21 -16.96 9.89
N GLU A 130 7.27 -17.69 11.02
CA GLU A 130 7.67 -17.11 12.29
C GLU A 130 9.11 -16.58 12.27
N LEU A 131 10.05 -17.31 11.66
CA LEU A 131 11.44 -16.90 11.55
C LEU A 131 11.57 -15.63 10.69
N LEU A 132 10.86 -15.58 9.55
CA LEU A 132 10.83 -14.38 8.72
C LEU A 132 10.22 -13.19 9.48
N ILE A 133 9.06 -13.36 10.12
CA ILE A 133 8.40 -12.26 10.84
C ILE A 133 9.32 -11.71 11.92
N ARG A 134 10.01 -12.58 12.70
CA ARG A 134 10.97 -12.15 13.72
C ARG A 134 12.22 -11.48 13.16
N SER A 135 12.55 -11.71 11.90
CA SER A 135 13.68 -11.06 11.23
C SER A 135 13.37 -9.68 10.70
N ILE A 136 12.08 -9.29 10.59
CA ILE A 136 11.64 -8.04 9.95
C ILE A 136 12.36 -6.80 10.51
N PRO A 137 12.46 -6.58 11.83
CA PRO A 137 13.11 -5.38 12.36
C PRO A 137 14.54 -5.23 11.84
N GLN A 138 15.35 -6.27 11.94
CA GLN A 138 16.72 -6.25 11.48
C GLN A 138 16.83 -6.19 9.95
N ALA A 139 16.00 -6.95 9.23
CA ALA A 139 16.00 -6.96 7.77
C ALA A 139 15.69 -5.57 7.19
N LEU A 140 14.68 -4.87 7.72
CA LEU A 140 14.33 -3.53 7.26
C LEU A 140 15.35 -2.47 7.67
N HIS A 141 15.99 -2.63 8.83
CA HIS A 141 17.03 -1.73 9.29
C HIS A 141 18.33 -1.83 8.46
N GLU A 142 18.70 -3.04 8.05
CA GLU A 142 19.93 -3.31 7.31
C GLU A 142 19.77 -3.21 5.78
N THR A 143 18.57 -2.87 5.28
CA THR A 143 18.28 -2.73 3.85
C THR A 143 17.61 -1.38 3.54
N GLU A 144 17.86 -0.85 2.34
CA GLU A 144 17.31 0.44 1.93
C GLU A 144 15.99 0.28 1.15
N ARG A 145 15.91 -0.71 0.26
CA ARG A 145 14.84 -0.85 -0.75
C ARG A 145 13.85 -1.96 -0.46
N VAL A 146 14.16 -2.83 0.50
CA VAL A 146 13.29 -3.96 0.85
C VAL A 146 12.09 -3.48 1.66
N CYS A 147 10.90 -3.91 1.21
CA CYS A 147 9.65 -3.70 1.92
C CYS A 147 9.04 -5.04 2.33
N SER A 148 8.38 -5.05 3.48
CA SER A 148 7.82 -6.24 4.10
C SER A 148 6.32 -6.12 4.31
N SER A 149 5.64 -7.27 4.25
CA SER A 149 4.24 -7.37 4.66
C SER A 149 3.90 -8.70 5.31
N VAL A 150 2.89 -8.68 6.18
CA VAL A 150 2.34 -9.89 6.79
C VAL A 150 0.83 -9.89 6.62
N ASN A 151 0.29 -10.89 5.89
CA ASN A 151 -1.14 -11.07 5.74
C ASN A 151 -1.67 -12.05 6.80
N LEU A 152 -2.33 -11.53 7.83
CA LEU A 152 -2.69 -12.30 9.02
C LEU A 152 -4.20 -12.53 9.20
N GLY A 153 -5.00 -12.07 8.26
CA GLY A 153 -6.44 -12.28 8.27
C GLY A 153 -7.03 -12.39 6.87
N SER A 154 -8.17 -13.03 6.77
CA SER A 154 -8.98 -13.01 5.57
C SER A 154 -10.45 -13.29 5.85
N THR A 155 -11.32 -12.87 4.94
CA THR A 155 -12.76 -13.18 4.98
C THR A 155 -13.03 -14.68 5.05
N LYS A 156 -12.18 -15.51 4.43
CA LYS A 156 -12.33 -16.98 4.39
C LYS A 156 -11.80 -17.68 5.63
N THR A 157 -10.76 -17.13 6.27
CA THR A 157 -10.03 -17.83 7.35
C THR A 157 -10.24 -17.22 8.72
N GLY A 158 -10.77 -16.01 8.82
CA GLY A 158 -10.81 -15.25 10.06
C GLY A 158 -9.50 -14.52 10.34
N ILE A 159 -9.23 -14.20 11.60
CA ILE A 159 -8.05 -13.45 12.04
C ILE A 159 -7.17 -14.34 12.89
N ASN A 160 -5.89 -14.43 12.55
CA ASN A 160 -4.87 -15.14 13.34
C ASN A 160 -4.38 -14.24 14.47
N MET A 161 -4.95 -14.40 15.67
CA MET A 161 -4.63 -13.55 16.83
C MET A 161 -3.22 -13.77 17.39
N ASP A 162 -2.61 -14.95 17.15
CA ASP A 162 -1.21 -15.17 17.51
C ASP A 162 -0.29 -14.32 16.64
N ALA A 163 -0.58 -14.23 15.34
CA ALA A 163 0.13 -13.35 14.41
C ALA A 163 -0.14 -11.86 14.70
N VAL A 164 -1.38 -11.48 15.02
CA VAL A 164 -1.75 -10.11 15.45
C VAL A 164 -0.90 -9.68 16.64
N ARG A 165 -0.82 -10.55 17.68
CA ARG A 165 -0.04 -10.24 18.89
C ARG A 165 1.46 -10.12 18.57
N LEU A 166 1.99 -11.00 17.72
CA LEU A 166 3.37 -10.95 17.28
C LEU A 166 3.66 -9.66 16.50
N MET A 167 2.78 -9.26 15.58
CA MET A 167 3.02 -8.06 14.77
C MET A 167 3.04 -6.77 15.57
N GLY A 168 2.25 -6.64 16.64
CA GLY A 168 2.37 -5.49 17.55
C GLY A 168 3.76 -5.38 18.16
N THR A 169 4.36 -6.52 18.57
CA THR A 169 5.74 -6.56 19.06
C THR A 169 6.74 -6.21 17.97
N ILE A 170 6.62 -6.81 16.78
CA ILE A 170 7.52 -6.56 15.63
C ILE A 170 7.51 -5.09 15.19
N ILE A 171 6.35 -4.45 15.12
CA ILE A 171 6.25 -3.02 14.77
C ILE A 171 6.97 -2.18 15.84
N LYS A 172 6.80 -2.52 17.14
CA LYS A 172 7.47 -1.80 18.21
C LYS A 172 8.99 -1.98 18.16
N GLU A 173 9.47 -3.19 17.91
CA GLU A 173 10.90 -3.48 17.74
C GLU A 173 11.48 -2.77 16.52
N THR A 174 10.74 -2.73 15.39
CA THR A 174 11.14 -2.00 14.18
C THR A 174 11.25 -0.50 14.45
N ALA A 175 10.32 0.06 15.24
CA ALA A 175 10.38 1.46 15.64
C ALA A 175 11.60 1.76 16.54
N GLU A 176 11.86 0.89 17.52
CA GLU A 176 12.99 1.05 18.45
C GLU A 176 14.36 0.97 17.75
N ILE A 177 14.56 0.04 16.81
CA ILE A 177 15.84 -0.12 16.10
C ILE A 177 16.14 1.08 15.19
N SER A 178 15.09 1.76 14.69
CA SER A 178 15.20 2.92 13.80
C SER A 178 14.87 4.26 14.46
N LYS A 179 14.88 4.32 15.80
CA LYS A 179 14.51 5.52 16.56
C LYS A 179 15.32 6.76 16.22
N ASP A 180 16.58 6.60 15.85
CA ASP A 180 17.47 7.71 15.49
C ASP A 180 17.14 8.31 14.10
N ASN A 181 16.23 7.68 13.36
CA ASN A 181 15.66 8.14 12.09
C ASN A 181 14.13 8.17 12.16
N ASP A 182 13.56 8.78 13.20
CA ASP A 182 12.12 8.97 13.37
C ASP A 182 11.28 7.67 13.22
N SER A 183 11.84 6.51 13.56
CA SER A 183 11.22 5.19 13.40
C SER A 183 10.82 4.87 11.94
N ALA A 184 11.54 5.43 10.98
CA ALA A 184 11.20 5.39 9.56
C ALA A 184 11.19 3.97 8.94
N ASP A 185 11.86 2.97 9.55
CA ASP A 185 11.80 1.60 9.03
C ASP A 185 10.39 1.02 9.09
N CYS A 186 9.52 1.53 9.98
CA CYS A 186 8.11 1.16 10.02
C CYS A 186 7.32 1.52 8.75
N MET A 187 7.77 2.50 7.97
CA MET A 187 7.14 2.85 6.68
C MET A 187 7.23 1.71 5.65
N LYS A 188 8.25 0.86 5.80
CA LYS A 188 8.52 -0.28 4.90
C LYS A 188 7.76 -1.54 5.30
N LEU A 189 6.94 -1.50 6.38
CA LEU A 189 6.22 -2.64 6.93
C LEU A 189 4.71 -2.41 6.89
N VAL A 190 3.99 -3.35 6.28
CA VAL A 190 2.51 -3.32 6.19
C VAL A 190 1.93 -4.62 6.72
N VAL A 191 0.90 -4.51 7.56
CA VAL A 191 0.11 -5.66 8.02
C VAL A 191 -1.21 -5.70 7.28
N PHE A 192 -1.54 -6.83 6.66
CA PHE A 192 -2.73 -6.97 5.81
C PHE A 192 -3.78 -7.93 6.37
N CYS A 193 -5.03 -7.64 6.01
CA CYS A 193 -6.12 -8.59 5.92
C CYS A 193 -6.66 -8.59 4.48
N ASN A 194 -6.90 -9.77 3.89
CA ASN A 194 -7.28 -9.92 2.48
C ASN A 194 -6.30 -9.24 1.50
N ALA A 195 -5.00 -9.42 1.68
CA ALA A 195 -4.00 -8.86 0.76
C ALA A 195 -4.23 -9.36 -0.68
N PRO A 196 -4.24 -8.46 -1.68
CA PRO A 196 -4.29 -8.88 -3.09
C PRO A 196 -2.91 -9.38 -3.54
N ASP A 197 -2.93 -10.33 -4.47
CA ASP A 197 -1.73 -10.98 -5.01
C ASP A 197 -1.03 -10.14 -6.11
N ASP A 198 -1.71 -9.13 -6.64
CA ASP A 198 -1.32 -8.33 -7.81
C ASP A 198 -1.10 -6.84 -7.51
N ASN A 199 -0.95 -6.47 -6.24
CA ASN A 199 -0.85 -5.07 -5.81
C ASN A 199 0.46 -4.40 -6.25
N PRO A 200 0.43 -3.34 -7.11
CA PRO A 200 1.65 -2.63 -7.50
C PRO A 200 2.01 -1.43 -6.61
N PHE A 201 1.10 -0.99 -5.75
CA PHE A 201 1.17 0.32 -5.08
C PHE A 201 1.84 0.31 -3.72
N MET A 202 1.40 -0.60 -2.86
CA MET A 202 1.81 -0.55 -1.45
C MET A 202 3.26 -0.97 -1.26
N ALA A 203 3.93 -0.35 -0.30
CA ALA A 203 5.13 -0.92 0.28
C ALA A 203 4.83 -2.33 0.81
N GLY A 204 5.71 -3.29 0.56
CA GLY A 204 5.48 -4.68 0.96
C GLY A 204 4.49 -5.47 0.09
N ALA A 205 4.06 -4.95 -1.05
CA ALA A 205 3.39 -5.74 -2.08
C ALA A 205 4.20 -7.00 -2.41
N PHE A 206 3.52 -8.08 -2.75
CA PHE A 206 4.17 -9.33 -3.13
C PHE A 206 3.59 -9.88 -4.44
N HIS A 207 4.32 -10.77 -5.07
CA HIS A 207 3.86 -11.50 -6.25
C HIS A 207 3.19 -12.79 -5.82
N GLY A 208 1.91 -12.96 -6.19
CA GLY A 208 1.10 -14.11 -5.80
C GLY A 208 1.66 -15.43 -6.37
N VAL A 209 1.45 -16.51 -5.62
CA VAL A 209 1.94 -17.85 -6.02
C VAL A 209 1.21 -18.43 -7.24
N THR A 210 0.08 -17.87 -7.61
CA THR A 210 -0.73 -18.30 -8.77
C THR A 210 -0.55 -17.38 -9.98
N GLU A 211 0.26 -16.33 -9.85
CA GLU A 211 0.60 -15.40 -10.92
C GLU A 211 1.60 -16.02 -11.92
N ALA A 212 1.77 -15.36 -13.08
CA ALA A 212 2.75 -15.74 -14.09
C ALA A 212 4.19 -15.67 -13.57
N ASP A 213 5.15 -16.29 -14.27
CA ASP A 213 6.57 -16.25 -13.88
C ASP A 213 7.14 -14.83 -13.78
N ALA A 214 6.67 -13.94 -14.68
CA ALA A 214 6.85 -12.50 -14.60
C ALA A 214 5.62 -11.77 -15.12
N ILE A 215 5.27 -10.60 -14.55
CA ILE A 215 4.10 -9.83 -14.93
C ILE A 215 4.33 -8.33 -14.69
N ILE A 216 3.79 -7.47 -15.57
CA ILE A 216 3.82 -6.02 -15.40
C ILE A 216 2.47 -5.56 -14.81
N ASN A 217 2.52 -4.93 -13.65
CA ASN A 217 1.39 -4.24 -13.03
C ASN A 217 1.70 -2.73 -12.95
N VAL A 218 0.71 -1.90 -13.22
CA VAL A 218 0.89 -0.45 -13.21
C VAL A 218 -0.08 0.20 -12.24
N GLY A 219 0.44 1.07 -11.40
CA GLY A 219 -0.35 1.94 -10.54
C GLY A 219 -0.43 3.35 -11.12
N VAL A 220 -1.63 3.87 -11.32
CA VAL A 220 -1.87 5.25 -11.76
C VAL A 220 -2.64 6.03 -10.71
N SER A 221 -2.28 7.30 -10.53
CA SER A 221 -2.87 8.15 -9.51
C SER A 221 -3.24 9.53 -10.08
N GLY A 222 -4.10 10.25 -9.39
CA GLY A 222 -4.52 11.59 -9.79
C GLY A 222 -5.61 12.17 -8.89
N PRO A 223 -5.41 12.28 -7.56
CA PRO A 223 -6.32 13.00 -6.68
C PRO A 223 -6.57 14.42 -7.16
N GLY A 224 -5.52 15.13 -7.59
CA GLY A 224 -5.60 16.48 -8.12
C GLY A 224 -6.48 16.61 -9.36
N VAL A 225 -6.48 15.60 -10.23
CA VAL A 225 -7.36 15.56 -11.42
C VAL A 225 -8.82 15.47 -11.02
N VAL A 226 -9.14 14.59 -10.05
CA VAL A 226 -10.51 14.43 -9.55
C VAL A 226 -10.95 15.69 -8.80
N LYS A 227 -10.10 16.26 -7.95
CA LYS A 227 -10.37 17.53 -7.24
C LYS A 227 -10.72 18.64 -8.22
N THR A 228 -9.86 18.89 -9.22
CA THR A 228 -10.08 19.95 -10.22
C THR A 228 -11.36 19.73 -11.04
N ALA A 229 -11.67 18.47 -11.36
CA ALA A 229 -12.93 18.15 -12.04
C ALA A 229 -14.15 18.51 -11.17
N LEU A 230 -14.10 18.23 -9.84
CA LEU A 230 -15.18 18.56 -8.92
C LEU A 230 -15.34 20.07 -8.67
N GLU A 231 -14.25 20.84 -8.68
CA GLU A 231 -14.31 22.31 -8.61
C GLU A 231 -15.22 22.90 -9.69
N SER A 232 -15.27 22.28 -10.87
CA SER A 232 -16.09 22.75 -12.00
C SER A 232 -17.61 22.49 -11.82
N VAL A 233 -17.98 21.65 -10.86
CA VAL A 233 -19.38 21.24 -10.59
C VAL A 233 -19.79 21.52 -9.14
N ARG A 234 -19.16 22.48 -8.48
CA ARG A 234 -19.53 22.91 -7.13
C ARG A 234 -20.99 23.34 -7.05
N GLY A 235 -21.71 22.82 -6.06
CA GLY A 235 -23.14 23.14 -5.84
C GLY A 235 -24.09 22.32 -6.70
N GLU A 236 -23.60 21.47 -7.58
CA GLU A 236 -24.42 20.55 -8.36
C GLU A 236 -24.89 19.33 -7.52
N SER A 237 -25.82 18.56 -8.06
CA SER A 237 -26.37 17.38 -7.39
C SER A 237 -25.36 16.24 -7.26
N PHE A 238 -25.62 15.28 -6.35
CA PHE A 238 -24.77 14.09 -6.21
C PHE A 238 -24.68 13.25 -7.49
N GLU A 239 -25.72 13.26 -8.34
CA GLU A 239 -25.70 12.56 -9.62
C GLU A 239 -24.64 13.17 -10.56
N VAL A 240 -24.55 14.51 -10.59
CA VAL A 240 -23.54 15.23 -11.40
C VAL A 240 -22.14 14.96 -10.84
N LEU A 241 -21.96 15.00 -9.52
CA LEU A 241 -20.69 14.65 -8.88
C LEU A 241 -20.25 13.22 -9.24
N CYS A 242 -21.15 12.25 -9.09
CA CYS A 242 -20.87 10.84 -9.41
C CYS A 242 -20.43 10.65 -10.87
N GLU A 243 -21.14 11.24 -11.82
CA GLU A 243 -20.79 11.17 -13.24
C GLU A 243 -19.45 11.84 -13.52
N THR A 244 -19.14 12.94 -12.86
CA THR A 244 -17.88 13.67 -13.01
C THR A 244 -16.70 12.82 -12.51
N ILE A 245 -16.78 12.25 -11.29
CA ILE A 245 -15.77 11.37 -10.73
C ILE A 245 -15.54 10.16 -11.63
N LYS A 246 -16.62 9.49 -12.05
CA LYS A 246 -16.56 8.30 -12.90
C LYS A 246 -15.87 8.58 -14.24
N LYS A 247 -16.23 9.67 -14.91
CA LYS A 247 -15.62 10.07 -16.20
C LYS A 247 -14.13 10.42 -16.03
N THR A 248 -13.78 11.09 -14.95
CA THR A 248 -12.39 11.43 -14.64
C THR A 248 -11.56 10.17 -14.36
N ALA A 249 -12.06 9.29 -13.53
CA ALA A 249 -11.43 7.99 -13.22
C ALA A 249 -11.23 7.13 -14.48
N PHE A 250 -12.21 7.14 -15.40
CA PHE A 250 -12.07 6.48 -16.70
C PHE A 250 -10.86 7.00 -17.47
N LYS A 251 -10.68 8.32 -17.58
CA LYS A 251 -9.56 8.94 -18.32
C LYS A 251 -8.22 8.60 -17.68
N VAL A 252 -8.12 8.74 -16.36
CA VAL A 252 -6.89 8.42 -15.59
C VAL A 252 -6.50 6.95 -15.80
N THR A 253 -7.46 6.03 -15.71
CA THR A 253 -7.21 4.59 -15.93
C THR A 253 -6.69 4.30 -17.34
N ARG A 254 -7.21 4.99 -18.35
CA ARG A 254 -6.75 4.83 -19.75
C ARG A 254 -5.28 5.22 -19.92
N VAL A 255 -4.81 6.23 -19.21
CA VAL A 255 -3.39 6.61 -19.19
C VAL A 255 -2.54 5.49 -18.57
N GLY A 256 -2.96 4.96 -17.44
CA GLY A 256 -2.27 3.82 -16.81
C GLY A 256 -2.21 2.59 -17.71
N GLN A 257 -3.30 2.26 -18.39
CA GLN A 257 -3.35 1.13 -19.34
C GLN A 257 -2.41 1.32 -20.51
N LEU A 258 -2.32 2.53 -21.07
CA LEU A 258 -1.39 2.84 -22.17
C LEU A 258 0.06 2.55 -21.76
N VAL A 259 0.47 3.04 -20.59
CA VAL A 259 1.81 2.81 -20.05
C VAL A 259 2.05 1.32 -19.77
N ALA A 260 1.08 0.62 -19.19
CA ALA A 260 1.19 -0.80 -18.90
C ALA A 260 1.38 -1.66 -20.17
N GLN A 261 0.58 -1.40 -21.20
CA GLN A 261 0.67 -2.11 -22.47
C GLN A 261 2.01 -1.86 -23.18
N GLU A 262 2.51 -0.63 -23.13
CA GLU A 262 3.79 -0.30 -23.76
C GLU A 262 4.98 -0.90 -22.97
N ALA A 263 4.92 -0.89 -21.63
CA ALA A 263 5.93 -1.56 -20.80
C ALA A 263 5.96 -3.07 -21.04
N SER A 264 4.79 -3.71 -21.06
CA SER A 264 4.62 -5.13 -21.37
C SER A 264 5.23 -5.50 -22.72
N LYS A 265 4.94 -4.71 -23.75
CA LYS A 265 5.47 -4.93 -25.10
C LYS A 265 6.99 -4.77 -25.19
N ARG A 266 7.57 -3.75 -24.56
CA ARG A 266 9.00 -3.47 -24.61
C ARG A 266 9.83 -4.50 -23.82
N MET A 267 9.27 -4.98 -22.72
CA MET A 267 9.93 -5.96 -21.87
C MET A 267 9.67 -7.41 -22.27
N ASP A 268 8.74 -7.66 -23.19
CA ASP A 268 8.23 -8.99 -23.55
C ASP A 268 7.75 -9.78 -22.31
N VAL A 269 7.01 -9.09 -21.42
CA VAL A 269 6.44 -9.63 -20.19
C VAL A 269 4.93 -9.39 -20.20
N PRO A 270 4.09 -10.38 -19.83
CA PRO A 270 2.64 -10.22 -19.81
C PRO A 270 2.18 -8.99 -19.04
N PHE A 271 1.13 -8.34 -19.53
CA PHE A 271 0.42 -7.29 -18.81
C PHE A 271 -0.56 -7.92 -17.83
N GLY A 272 -0.46 -7.57 -16.56
CA GLY A 272 -1.33 -8.00 -15.47
C GLY A 272 -2.49 -7.04 -15.27
N ILE A 273 -2.30 -6.05 -14.39
CA ILE A 273 -3.39 -5.12 -14.04
C ILE A 273 -2.97 -3.65 -14.08
N VAL A 274 -3.99 -2.80 -14.17
CA VAL A 274 -3.91 -1.37 -13.80
C VAL A 274 -4.62 -1.18 -12.48
N ASP A 275 -3.90 -0.64 -11.52
CA ASP A 275 -4.44 -0.18 -10.24
C ASP A 275 -4.69 1.33 -10.35
N LEU A 276 -5.96 1.73 -10.34
CA LEU A 276 -6.35 3.12 -10.20
C LEU A 276 -6.57 3.42 -8.73
N SER A 277 -5.54 3.90 -8.08
CA SER A 277 -5.63 4.34 -6.68
C SER A 277 -5.39 5.84 -6.58
N LEU A 278 -6.37 6.56 -6.02
CA LEU A 278 -6.19 7.96 -5.65
C LEU A 278 -5.28 7.99 -4.42
N ALA A 279 -3.98 7.90 -4.67
CA ALA A 279 -2.93 7.95 -3.68
C ALA A 279 -2.34 9.37 -3.66
N PRO A 280 -2.58 10.16 -2.60
CA PRO A 280 -2.13 11.54 -2.54
C PRO A 280 -0.61 11.66 -2.45
N THR A 281 -0.12 12.88 -2.63
CA THR A 281 1.25 13.28 -2.33
C THR A 281 1.22 14.56 -1.47
N PRO A 282 2.33 14.94 -0.83
CA PRO A 282 2.42 16.21 -0.11
C PRO A 282 2.31 17.45 -1.01
N ALA A 283 2.20 17.29 -2.32
CA ALA A 283 2.04 18.40 -3.26
C ALA A 283 0.68 19.08 -3.07
N ILE A 284 0.68 20.41 -3.11
CA ILE A 284 -0.54 21.20 -2.98
C ILE A 284 -1.53 20.81 -4.09
N GLY A 285 -2.76 20.48 -3.69
CA GLY A 285 -3.85 20.12 -4.61
C GLY A 285 -3.89 18.65 -4.99
N ASP A 286 -2.96 17.81 -4.51
CA ASP A 286 -2.95 16.35 -4.73
C ASP A 286 -3.38 15.62 -3.43
N SER A 287 -4.61 15.89 -2.97
CA SER A 287 -5.14 15.45 -1.68
C SER A 287 -6.51 14.78 -1.84
N VAL A 288 -6.69 13.63 -1.20
CA VAL A 288 -8.00 12.97 -1.10
C VAL A 288 -8.89 13.72 -0.11
N ALA A 289 -8.34 14.29 0.95
CA ALA A 289 -9.09 15.14 1.86
C ALA A 289 -9.68 16.36 1.14
N ASP A 290 -8.91 16.99 0.22
CA ASP A 290 -9.43 18.09 -0.60
C ASP A 290 -10.60 17.66 -1.48
N ILE A 291 -10.56 16.45 -2.05
CA ILE A 291 -11.70 15.88 -2.80
C ILE A 291 -12.94 15.80 -1.90
N LEU A 292 -12.77 15.34 -0.65
CA LEU A 292 -13.87 15.26 0.31
C LEU A 292 -14.43 16.66 0.66
N CYS A 293 -13.57 17.67 0.72
CA CYS A 293 -13.99 19.07 0.89
C CYS A 293 -14.76 19.58 -0.34
N GLU A 294 -14.34 19.24 -1.56
CA GLU A 294 -15.11 19.60 -2.77
C GLU A 294 -16.48 18.91 -2.84
N ILE A 295 -16.62 17.72 -2.23
CA ILE A 295 -17.93 17.05 -2.08
C ILE A 295 -18.85 17.80 -1.08
N GLY A 296 -18.30 18.68 -0.24
CA GLY A 296 -19.06 19.56 0.65
C GLY A 296 -18.75 19.40 2.14
N LEU A 297 -17.62 18.79 2.52
CA LEU A 297 -17.18 18.72 3.91
C LEU A 297 -16.25 19.90 4.24
N GLU A 298 -16.32 20.39 5.49
CA GLU A 298 -15.38 21.42 5.98
C GLU A 298 -13.97 20.85 6.17
N TYR A 299 -13.90 19.64 6.75
CA TYR A 299 -12.67 18.85 6.94
C TYR A 299 -12.96 17.36 6.73
N ALA A 300 -11.95 16.61 6.28
CA ALA A 300 -11.96 15.16 6.44
C ALA A 300 -12.07 14.82 7.93
N GLY A 301 -13.02 13.93 8.30
CA GLY A 301 -13.33 13.64 9.70
C GLY A 301 -14.67 14.19 10.16
N ALA A 302 -15.20 15.25 9.54
CA ALA A 302 -16.54 15.77 9.83
C ALA A 302 -17.65 14.71 9.63
N PRO A 303 -18.81 14.85 10.29
CA PRO A 303 -19.99 14.01 9.98
C PRO A 303 -20.28 14.03 8.48
N GLY A 304 -20.45 12.83 7.87
CA GLY A 304 -20.62 12.68 6.43
C GLY A 304 -19.36 12.17 5.71
N THR A 305 -18.16 12.26 6.28
CA THR A 305 -16.91 11.84 5.65
C THR A 305 -16.94 10.39 5.16
N THR A 306 -17.42 9.44 5.97
CA THR A 306 -17.49 8.03 5.57
C THR A 306 -18.44 7.83 4.38
N ALA A 307 -19.55 8.56 4.31
CA ALA A 307 -20.50 8.52 3.19
C ALA A 307 -19.88 9.13 1.90
N ALA A 308 -19.22 10.29 2.03
CA ALA A 308 -18.53 10.93 0.91
C ALA A 308 -17.39 10.06 0.36
N LEU A 309 -16.62 9.42 1.24
CA LEU A 309 -15.55 8.50 0.86
C LEU A 309 -16.11 7.23 0.19
N ALA A 310 -17.24 6.70 0.67
CA ALA A 310 -17.93 5.57 0.04
C ALA A 310 -18.35 5.90 -1.39
N LEU A 311 -18.95 7.09 -1.59
CA LEU A 311 -19.32 7.60 -2.91
C LEU A 311 -18.07 7.71 -3.80
N LEU A 312 -17.03 8.37 -3.33
CA LEU A 312 -15.79 8.56 -4.09
C LEU A 312 -15.19 7.22 -4.52
N ASN A 313 -15.01 6.30 -3.57
CA ASN A 313 -14.41 4.99 -3.82
C ASN A 313 -15.20 4.16 -4.84
N ASP A 314 -16.55 4.17 -4.75
CA ASP A 314 -17.43 3.46 -5.68
C ASP A 314 -17.35 4.04 -7.10
N GLN A 315 -17.38 5.38 -7.25
CA GLN A 315 -17.32 6.01 -8.57
C GLN A 315 -15.94 5.86 -9.23
N VAL A 316 -14.86 5.91 -8.46
CA VAL A 316 -13.50 5.63 -8.95
C VAL A 316 -13.42 4.20 -9.51
N LYS A 317 -13.90 3.20 -8.75
CA LYS A 317 -13.93 1.81 -9.22
C LYS A 317 -14.78 1.63 -10.47
N LYS A 318 -15.96 2.24 -10.53
CA LYS A 318 -16.83 2.20 -11.72
C LYS A 318 -16.14 2.78 -12.95
N GLY A 319 -15.47 3.93 -12.82
CA GLY A 319 -14.71 4.54 -13.89
C GLY A 319 -13.57 3.67 -14.38
N GLY A 320 -12.82 3.06 -13.45
CA GLY A 320 -11.75 2.12 -13.75
C GLY A 320 -12.22 0.91 -14.57
N VAL A 321 -13.23 0.20 -14.06
CA VAL A 321 -13.78 -0.99 -14.74
C VAL A 321 -14.35 -0.67 -16.13
N MET A 322 -14.90 0.52 -16.32
CA MET A 322 -15.36 0.97 -17.65
C MET A 322 -14.21 1.25 -18.61
N ALA A 323 -13.03 1.63 -18.10
CA ALA A 323 -11.86 1.98 -18.90
C ALA A 323 -11.02 0.75 -19.31
N SER A 324 -10.95 -0.26 -18.46
CA SER A 324 -10.10 -1.43 -18.65
C SER A 324 -10.72 -2.68 -18.04
N SER A 325 -10.57 -3.82 -18.73
CA SER A 325 -10.87 -5.15 -18.17
C SER A 325 -9.74 -5.70 -17.28
N TYR A 326 -8.64 -4.97 -17.16
CA TYR A 326 -7.46 -5.33 -16.39
C TYR A 326 -7.33 -4.53 -15.08
N VAL A 327 -8.45 -4.08 -14.50
CA VAL A 327 -8.44 -3.38 -13.22
C VAL A 327 -8.25 -4.38 -12.10
N GLY A 328 -7.29 -4.12 -11.20
CA GLY A 328 -6.95 -4.98 -10.08
C GLY A 328 -6.27 -4.21 -8.95
N GLY A 329 -5.49 -4.93 -8.15
CA GLY A 329 -4.79 -4.36 -7.01
C GLY A 329 -5.73 -3.84 -5.93
N LEU A 330 -5.49 -2.62 -5.47
CA LEU A 330 -6.29 -1.96 -4.44
C LEU A 330 -7.40 -1.08 -5.00
N SER A 331 -7.19 -0.47 -6.14
CA SER A 331 -8.09 0.45 -6.88
C SER A 331 -9.13 1.17 -6.03
N GLY A 332 -9.04 2.50 -5.93
CA GLY A 332 -9.97 3.32 -5.17
C GLY A 332 -9.29 4.50 -4.46
N ALA A 333 -9.85 4.95 -3.35
CA ALA A 333 -9.31 6.08 -2.60
C ALA A 333 -8.45 5.62 -1.42
N PHE A 334 -7.20 6.11 -1.36
CA PHE A 334 -6.29 5.97 -0.23
C PHE A 334 -6.49 7.11 0.76
N ILE A 335 -6.23 6.84 2.02
CA ILE A 335 -6.36 7.81 3.10
C ILE A 335 -5.11 7.84 4.01
N PRO A 336 -3.88 7.90 3.46
CA PRO A 336 -2.68 8.05 4.29
C PRO A 336 -2.69 9.41 4.99
N VAL A 337 -2.14 9.48 6.20
CA VAL A 337 -2.09 10.75 6.91
C VAL A 337 -0.87 11.57 6.50
N SER A 338 0.33 10.99 6.43
CA SER A 338 1.54 11.78 6.16
C SER A 338 1.69 12.24 4.71
N GLU A 339 1.06 11.55 3.78
CA GLU A 339 1.19 11.81 2.33
C GLU A 339 0.11 12.76 1.81
N ASP A 340 -0.84 13.20 2.67
CA ASP A 340 -1.99 14.02 2.31
C ASP A 340 -2.08 15.26 3.19
N GLN A 341 -1.78 16.44 2.62
CA GLN A 341 -1.78 17.68 3.38
C GLN A 341 -3.16 17.97 4.02
N GLY A 342 -4.26 17.68 3.34
CA GLY A 342 -5.59 17.89 3.90
C GLY A 342 -5.92 16.93 5.05
N MET A 343 -5.39 15.68 5.04
CA MET A 343 -5.50 14.77 6.18
C MET A 343 -4.67 15.26 7.37
N ILE A 344 -3.44 15.75 7.12
CA ILE A 344 -2.60 16.37 8.15
C ILE A 344 -3.33 17.55 8.81
N ASP A 345 -3.89 18.45 8.02
CA ASP A 345 -4.63 19.62 8.50
C ASP A 345 -5.86 19.21 9.31
N ALA A 346 -6.57 18.17 8.88
CA ALA A 346 -7.72 17.61 9.60
C ALA A 346 -7.34 17.01 10.97
N VAL A 347 -6.19 16.34 11.06
CA VAL A 347 -5.65 15.85 12.34
C VAL A 347 -5.29 17.02 13.25
N GLN A 348 -4.58 18.03 12.74
CA GLN A 348 -4.16 19.20 13.51
C GLN A 348 -5.36 20.03 14.00
N ALA A 349 -6.41 20.11 13.21
CA ALA A 349 -7.69 20.76 13.59
C ALA A 349 -8.50 19.94 14.60
N GLY A 350 -8.12 18.70 14.89
CA GLY A 350 -8.87 17.78 15.76
C GLY A 350 -10.13 17.20 15.13
N ALA A 351 -10.30 17.34 13.81
CA ALA A 351 -11.43 16.80 13.08
C ALA A 351 -11.27 15.30 12.76
N LEU A 352 -10.02 14.83 12.62
CA LEU A 352 -9.69 13.45 12.25
C LEU A 352 -8.96 12.73 13.40
N THR A 353 -9.53 11.62 13.86
CA THR A 353 -8.97 10.73 14.89
C THR A 353 -8.73 9.33 14.33
N ILE A 354 -8.01 8.47 15.05
CA ILE A 354 -7.78 7.08 14.65
C ILE A 354 -9.11 6.33 14.52
N GLU A 355 -10.03 6.49 15.46
CA GLU A 355 -11.36 5.85 15.43
C GLU A 355 -12.19 6.33 14.23
N LYS A 356 -12.02 7.60 13.83
CA LYS A 356 -12.67 8.11 12.62
C LYS A 356 -12.02 7.54 11.36
N LEU A 357 -10.72 7.39 11.34
CA LEU A 357 -10.01 6.71 10.25
C LEU A 357 -10.45 5.25 10.14
N GLU A 358 -10.56 4.50 11.24
CA GLU A 358 -11.09 3.13 11.25
C GLU A 358 -12.50 3.06 10.64
N ALA A 359 -13.39 3.99 10.98
CA ALA A 359 -14.70 4.06 10.33
C ALA A 359 -14.60 4.35 8.82
N MET A 360 -13.64 5.16 8.39
CA MET A 360 -13.37 5.44 6.97
C MET A 360 -12.77 4.23 6.25
N THR A 361 -11.98 3.41 6.93
CA THR A 361 -11.39 2.19 6.35
C THR A 361 -12.42 1.13 5.99
N CYS A 362 -13.63 1.20 6.54
CA CYS A 362 -14.74 0.36 6.08
C CYS A 362 -15.05 0.56 4.60
N VAL A 363 -14.78 1.73 4.03
CA VAL A 363 -15.19 2.12 2.68
C VAL A 363 -14.04 2.62 1.79
N CYS A 364 -12.83 2.82 2.32
CA CYS A 364 -11.65 3.15 1.51
C CYS A 364 -11.10 1.91 0.79
N SER A 365 -10.04 2.06 0.01
CA SER A 365 -9.43 0.93 -0.71
C SER A 365 -8.30 0.23 0.04
N VAL A 366 -7.73 0.83 1.08
CA VAL A 366 -6.54 0.29 1.76
C VAL A 366 -6.80 0.00 3.24
N GLY A 367 -6.83 1.00 4.11
CA GLY A 367 -6.85 0.84 5.56
C GLY A 367 -6.19 2.03 6.25
N LEU A 368 -5.69 1.82 7.47
CA LEU A 368 -4.86 2.78 8.20
C LEU A 368 -3.47 2.84 7.55
N ASP A 369 -3.12 3.99 7.03
CA ASP A 369 -1.89 4.14 6.28
C ASP A 369 -1.08 5.36 6.72
N MET A 370 0.22 5.16 6.95
CA MET A 370 1.16 6.20 7.38
C MET A 370 0.71 6.96 8.63
N ILE A 371 0.29 6.22 9.66
CA ILE A 371 -0.22 6.76 10.92
C ILE A 371 0.91 6.83 11.94
N ALA A 372 1.37 8.04 12.28
CA ALA A 372 2.33 8.23 13.36
C ALA A 372 1.60 8.32 14.71
N ILE A 373 2.08 7.55 15.69
CA ILE A 373 1.52 7.48 17.04
C ILE A 373 2.62 7.72 18.10
N PRO A 374 2.27 8.03 19.38
CA PRO A 374 3.25 8.21 20.44
C PRO A 374 4.19 7.01 20.57
N GLY A 375 5.47 7.29 20.72
CA GLY A 375 6.50 6.27 20.78
C GLY A 375 6.40 5.35 22.02
N ASP A 376 5.74 5.76 23.08
CA ASP A 376 5.48 4.98 24.28
C ASP A 376 4.23 4.09 24.20
N THR A 377 3.48 4.15 23.07
CA THR A 377 2.33 3.28 22.84
C THR A 377 2.73 1.82 23.01
N LYS A 378 1.94 1.07 23.79
CA LYS A 378 2.19 -0.35 24.05
C LYS A 378 2.04 -1.18 22.77
N ASP A 379 2.85 -2.21 22.64
CA ASP A 379 2.75 -3.20 21.57
C ASP A 379 1.39 -3.94 21.55
N THR A 380 0.76 -4.13 22.71
CA THR A 380 -0.58 -4.67 22.84
C THR A 380 -1.65 -3.74 22.29
N THR A 381 -1.50 -2.43 22.44
CA THR A 381 -2.40 -1.42 21.85
C THR A 381 -2.29 -1.44 20.31
N ILE A 382 -1.07 -1.51 19.78
CA ILE A 382 -0.84 -1.69 18.35
C ILE A 382 -1.49 -2.98 17.84
N SER A 383 -1.37 -4.09 18.59
CA SER A 383 -2.07 -5.35 18.27
C SER A 383 -3.58 -5.19 18.24
N GLY A 384 -4.16 -4.37 19.15
CA GLY A 384 -5.59 -4.06 19.17
C GLY A 384 -6.06 -3.36 17.89
N ILE A 385 -5.35 -2.31 17.48
CA ILE A 385 -5.63 -1.57 16.23
C ILE A 385 -5.54 -2.51 15.01
N ILE A 386 -4.53 -3.38 14.96
CA ILE A 386 -4.40 -4.39 13.90
C ILE A 386 -5.61 -5.33 13.89
N ALA A 387 -6.09 -5.77 15.07
CA ALA A 387 -7.24 -6.65 15.17
C ALA A 387 -8.53 -5.99 14.65
N ASP A 388 -8.74 -4.70 14.96
CA ASP A 388 -9.90 -3.93 14.52
C ASP A 388 -9.88 -3.75 12.99
N GLU A 389 -8.76 -3.37 12.41
CA GLU A 389 -8.61 -3.27 10.94
C GLU A 389 -8.81 -4.62 10.25
N CYS A 390 -8.32 -5.71 10.82
CA CYS A 390 -8.58 -7.04 10.30
C CYS A 390 -10.05 -7.42 10.38
N ALA A 391 -10.76 -7.05 11.45
CA ALA A 391 -12.19 -7.28 11.58
C ALA A 391 -12.98 -6.49 10.52
N ILE A 392 -12.63 -5.23 10.28
CA ILE A 392 -13.20 -4.40 9.23
C ILE A 392 -12.99 -5.05 7.86
N GLY A 393 -11.77 -5.45 7.52
CA GLY A 393 -11.46 -6.10 6.25
C GLY A 393 -12.19 -7.43 6.08
N MET A 394 -12.19 -8.27 7.11
CA MET A 394 -12.82 -9.57 7.12
C MET A 394 -14.34 -9.49 6.89
N VAL A 395 -15.02 -8.61 7.63
CA VAL A 395 -16.49 -8.48 7.57
C VAL A 395 -16.93 -7.83 6.27
N ASN A 396 -16.22 -6.80 5.80
CA ASN A 396 -16.57 -6.07 4.59
C ASN A 396 -16.03 -6.72 3.29
N GLN A 397 -15.32 -7.85 3.38
CA GLN A 397 -14.73 -8.57 2.23
C GLN A 397 -13.84 -7.66 1.37
N LYS A 398 -13.05 -6.84 2.02
CA LYS A 398 -12.12 -5.92 1.38
C LYS A 398 -10.72 -6.06 1.96
N THR A 399 -9.73 -5.62 1.23
CA THR A 399 -8.38 -5.46 1.79
C THR A 399 -8.40 -4.36 2.85
N THR A 400 -7.80 -4.64 4.00
CA THR A 400 -7.35 -3.62 4.94
C THR A 400 -5.87 -3.79 5.21
N ALA A 401 -5.19 -2.66 5.42
CA ALA A 401 -3.77 -2.58 5.73
C ALA A 401 -3.57 -1.73 6.98
N VAL A 402 -2.52 -2.03 7.73
CA VAL A 402 -2.07 -1.21 8.86
C VAL A 402 -0.59 -0.89 8.65
N ARG A 403 -0.29 0.40 8.46
CA ARG A 403 1.06 0.97 8.41
C ARG A 403 1.15 2.05 9.49
N ILE A 404 1.53 1.62 10.69
CA ILE A 404 1.62 2.45 11.89
C ILE A 404 3.09 2.65 12.25
N ILE A 405 3.41 3.87 12.69
CA ILE A 405 4.77 4.30 13.01
C ILE A 405 4.77 4.82 14.46
N PRO A 406 5.15 3.97 15.44
CA PRO A 406 5.38 4.44 16.81
C PRO A 406 6.64 5.31 16.82
N ALA A 407 6.47 6.62 16.94
CA ALA A 407 7.57 7.59 16.86
C ALA A 407 8.32 7.65 18.20
N ILE A 408 9.37 6.85 18.35
CA ILE A 408 10.10 6.72 19.62
C ILE A 408 10.65 8.07 20.08
N GLY A 409 10.35 8.41 21.34
CA GLY A 409 10.74 9.69 21.95
C GLY A 409 9.84 10.88 21.62
N LYS A 410 8.79 10.68 20.82
CA LYS A 410 7.83 11.72 20.45
C LYS A 410 6.44 11.46 21.04
N THR A 411 5.66 12.52 21.20
CA THR A 411 4.33 12.54 21.82
C THR A 411 3.34 13.34 20.98
N VAL A 412 2.07 13.34 21.38
CA VAL A 412 1.03 14.16 20.73
C VAL A 412 1.43 15.64 20.77
N GLY A 413 1.34 16.30 19.61
CA GLY A 413 1.81 17.67 19.39
C GLY A 413 3.16 17.75 18.64
N ASP A 414 3.94 16.66 18.64
CA ASP A 414 5.13 16.53 17.81
C ASP A 414 4.76 16.08 16.39
N LYS A 415 5.77 16.04 15.51
CA LYS A 415 5.68 15.50 14.16
C LYS A 415 6.89 14.64 13.83
N VAL A 416 6.73 13.77 12.84
CA VAL A 416 7.82 13.02 12.21
C VAL A 416 7.97 13.46 10.75
N GLU A 417 9.21 13.51 10.27
CA GLU A 417 9.54 13.94 8.91
C GLU A 417 10.08 12.73 8.14
N PHE A 418 9.40 12.34 7.07
CA PHE A 418 9.82 11.22 6.22
C PHE A 418 10.44 11.68 4.91
N GLY A 419 10.11 12.89 4.47
CA GLY A 419 10.61 13.51 3.25
C GLY A 419 10.06 12.89 1.96
N GLY A 420 10.38 13.51 0.83
CA GLY A 420 9.97 13.05 -0.49
C GLY A 420 8.46 12.85 -0.62
N LEU A 421 8.05 11.71 -1.17
CA LEU A 421 6.63 11.35 -1.36
C LEU A 421 5.90 11.02 -0.05
N PHE A 422 6.63 10.73 1.03
CA PHE A 422 6.03 10.34 2.31
C PHE A 422 5.70 11.53 3.22
N GLY A 423 6.23 12.72 2.91
CA GLY A 423 5.93 13.96 3.60
C GLY A 423 6.27 13.96 5.09
N TYR A 424 5.31 14.40 5.92
CA TYR A 424 5.43 14.40 7.37
C TYR A 424 4.10 13.99 8.02
N ALA A 425 4.15 13.45 9.24
CA ALA A 425 2.95 13.08 9.99
C ALA A 425 2.90 13.77 11.35
N PRO A 426 1.74 14.36 11.74
CA PRO A 426 1.48 14.71 13.12
C PRO A 426 1.34 13.43 13.95
N ILE A 427 1.79 13.46 15.21
CA ILE A 427 1.58 12.34 16.15
C ILE A 427 0.13 12.33 16.60
N MET A 428 -0.61 11.30 16.21
CA MET A 428 -2.03 11.14 16.53
C MET A 428 -2.22 10.54 17.92
N PRO A 429 -3.16 11.04 18.73
CA PRO A 429 -3.49 10.44 20.01
C PRO A 429 -4.05 9.02 19.83
N VAL A 430 -3.70 8.13 20.74
CA VAL A 430 -4.19 6.74 20.79
C VAL A 430 -5.02 6.55 22.07
N ASN A 431 -6.08 5.76 21.97
CA ASN A 431 -6.90 5.39 23.12
C ASN A 431 -6.04 4.75 24.24
N GLN A 432 -6.20 5.24 25.47
CA GLN A 432 -5.36 4.86 26.62
C GLN A 432 -5.88 3.64 27.38
N PHE A 433 -7.06 3.12 27.06
CA PHE A 433 -7.61 1.96 27.74
C PHE A 433 -6.97 0.66 27.24
N SER A 434 -6.68 -0.26 28.18
CA SER A 434 -5.95 -1.50 27.89
C SER A 434 -6.82 -2.51 27.15
N CYS A 435 -6.26 -3.09 26.08
CA CYS A 435 -6.77 -4.28 25.40
C CYS A 435 -5.90 -5.53 25.69
N ASP A 436 -5.00 -5.47 26.65
CA ASP A 436 -4.01 -6.54 26.93
C ASP A 436 -4.65 -7.93 27.09
N ALA A 437 -5.74 -8.03 27.86
CA ALA A 437 -6.44 -9.30 28.05
C ALA A 437 -7.05 -9.84 26.76
N PHE A 438 -7.51 -8.97 25.88
CA PHE A 438 -8.10 -9.35 24.59
C PHE A 438 -7.04 -9.91 23.64
N VAL A 439 -5.96 -9.15 23.37
CA VAL A 439 -4.94 -9.55 22.38
C VAL A 439 -4.09 -10.74 22.84
N ASN A 440 -3.99 -10.98 24.15
CA ASN A 440 -3.26 -12.11 24.71
C ASN A 440 -4.09 -13.40 24.83
N ARG A 441 -5.36 -13.43 24.36
CA ARG A 441 -6.18 -14.67 24.38
C ARG A 441 -5.66 -15.77 23.49
N LYS A 442 -4.87 -15.43 22.45
CA LYS A 442 -4.33 -16.35 21.46
C LYS A 442 -5.40 -17.02 20.57
N GLY A 443 -4.92 -17.78 19.60
CA GLY A 443 -5.77 -18.56 18.70
C GLY A 443 -6.34 -17.72 17.57
N ARG A 444 -7.61 -17.89 17.25
CA ARG A 444 -8.22 -17.29 16.07
C ARG A 444 -9.59 -16.68 16.36
N ILE A 445 -9.88 -15.50 15.78
CA ILE A 445 -11.24 -15.06 15.58
C ILE A 445 -11.75 -15.74 14.31
N PRO A 446 -12.84 -16.53 14.38
CA PRO A 446 -13.33 -17.30 13.24
C PRO A 446 -13.84 -16.39 12.13
N ALA A 447 -13.86 -16.92 10.90
CA ALA A 447 -14.44 -16.23 9.76
C ALA A 447 -15.95 -15.97 9.99
N PRO A 448 -16.45 -14.79 9.54
CA PRO A 448 -17.86 -14.48 9.71
C PRO A 448 -18.75 -15.39 8.84
N ILE A 449 -19.95 -15.67 9.33
CA ILE A 449 -20.95 -16.37 8.54
C ILE A 449 -21.64 -15.34 7.64
N HIS A 450 -21.42 -15.45 6.33
CA HIS A 450 -21.95 -14.47 5.35
C HIS A 450 -23.46 -14.41 5.29
N SER A 451 -24.16 -15.49 5.70
CA SER A 451 -25.62 -15.49 5.80
C SER A 451 -26.17 -14.51 6.86
N PHE A 452 -25.33 -13.99 7.75
CA PHE A 452 -25.69 -12.96 8.70
C PHE A 452 -25.35 -11.54 8.24
N LYS A 453 -25.09 -11.35 6.96
CA LYS A 453 -25.07 -10.00 6.39
C LYS A 453 -26.48 -9.43 6.42
N ASN A 454 -26.67 -8.50 7.31
CA ASN A 454 -27.86 -7.67 7.35
C ASN A 454 -27.69 -6.46 6.44
#